data_539dd497274ad22e5ae6c01aae6d3d46
#
_entry.id   539dd497274ad22e5ae6c01aae6d3d46
#
_cell.length_a   1.000
_cell.length_b   1.000
_cell.length_c   1.000
_cell.angle_alpha   90.00
_cell.angle_beta   90.00
_cell.angle_gamma   90.00
#
_symmetry.space_group_name_H-M   'P 1'
#
loop_
_entity.id
_entity.type
_entity.pdbx_description
1 polymer ?
#
loop_
_entity_poly.entity_id
_entity_poly.type
_entity_poly.pdbx_seq_one_letter_code
_entity_poly.pdbx_strand_id
1 'polypeptide(L)'
;MVKINQDLLNSIKEFTLMDDPFMTKVFEDDIERTQLILRIILENDTIKVKKASTQKRFKNLQGRDLQLDILAEKADGTKFNVEVQNESSGAIPQRARYHMSLLDAKSLPKGEYFDKIPENYVIFITKEDVLKGLLPIYHIHRTIDENGHSFADGSHIIYVNAKIHNDTPLGMLMHDFCCKNPDDMHYKKLAEKIKYFKEEKEGLDKMGDVMEKLIAKREKEALEKMAKKYEAKAAKAQKEARISLAKEMLANNESIDKIVKYSKLSVKEVRALAAKMSA
;
A
#
# COMPACT_ATOMS: atom_id res chain seq x y z
N MET A 1 21.83 -22.00 3.07
CA MET A 1 22.02 -21.47 1.70
C MET A 1 20.93 -22.05 0.83
N VAL A 2 20.02 -21.20 0.40
CA VAL A 2 18.96 -21.55 -0.56
C VAL A 2 19.64 -21.90 -1.88
N LYS A 3 19.35 -23.09 -2.46
CA LYS A 3 19.73 -23.34 -3.83
C LYS A 3 18.82 -22.51 -4.72
N ILE A 4 19.32 -21.38 -5.19
CA ILE A 4 18.61 -20.53 -6.14
C ILE A 4 18.45 -21.35 -7.43
N ASN A 5 17.22 -21.77 -7.72
CA ASN A 5 16.90 -22.47 -8.98
C ASN A 5 16.68 -21.42 -10.10
N GLN A 6 16.62 -21.89 -11.35
CA GLN A 6 16.47 -21.01 -12.52
C GLN A 6 15.17 -20.21 -12.50
N ASP A 7 14.08 -20.77 -11.95
CA ASP A 7 12.77 -20.10 -11.87
C ASP A 7 12.81 -18.94 -10.88
N LEU A 8 13.51 -19.13 -9.75
CA LEU A 8 13.72 -18.05 -8.76
C LEU A 8 14.57 -16.92 -9.34
N LEU A 9 15.66 -17.25 -10.07
CA LEU A 9 16.47 -16.28 -10.77
C LEU A 9 15.65 -15.48 -11.79
N ASN A 10 14.84 -16.14 -12.58
CA ASN A 10 13.97 -15.47 -13.54
C ASN A 10 12.98 -14.54 -12.83
N SER A 11 12.41 -14.98 -11.71
CA SER A 11 11.49 -14.14 -10.91
C SER A 11 12.19 -12.90 -10.33
N ILE A 12 13.44 -13.03 -9.85
CA ILE A 12 14.22 -11.90 -9.32
C ILE A 12 14.52 -10.87 -10.43
N LYS A 13 14.81 -11.32 -11.65
CA LYS A 13 15.06 -10.43 -12.80
C LYS A 13 13.84 -9.58 -13.17
N GLU A 14 12.62 -10.10 -12.97
CA GLU A 14 11.38 -9.40 -13.29
C GLU A 14 11.02 -8.28 -12.30
N PHE A 15 11.63 -8.25 -11.10
CA PHE A 15 11.33 -7.21 -10.12
C PHE A 15 11.78 -5.82 -10.55
N THR A 16 11.00 -4.85 -10.09
CA THR A 16 11.26 -3.41 -10.21
C THR A 16 11.23 -2.77 -8.82
N LEU A 17 11.60 -1.51 -8.70
CA LEU A 17 11.46 -0.76 -7.45
C LEU A 17 9.99 -0.51 -7.04
N MET A 18 9.04 -0.78 -7.93
CA MET A 18 7.62 -0.78 -7.61
C MET A 18 7.19 -2.02 -6.81
N ASP A 19 8.01 -3.06 -6.73
CA ASP A 19 7.72 -4.30 -6.01
C ASP A 19 8.25 -4.23 -4.57
N ASP A 20 7.34 -4.21 -3.58
CA ASP A 20 7.62 -4.01 -2.17
C ASP A 20 8.82 -4.83 -1.63
N PRO A 21 8.93 -6.15 -1.82
CA PRO A 21 10.06 -6.91 -1.28
C PRO A 21 11.41 -6.51 -1.87
N PHE A 22 11.43 -6.15 -3.17
CA PHE A 22 12.64 -5.73 -3.85
C PHE A 22 13.03 -4.31 -3.44
N MET A 23 12.09 -3.38 -3.47
CA MET A 23 12.25 -2.00 -3.02
C MET A 23 12.77 -1.97 -1.58
N THR A 24 12.16 -2.74 -0.68
CA THR A 24 12.58 -2.85 0.71
C THR A 24 14.06 -3.21 0.83
N LYS A 25 14.54 -4.19 0.06
CA LYS A 25 15.94 -4.61 0.08
C LYS A 25 16.89 -3.59 -0.54
N VAL A 26 16.47 -2.90 -1.58
CA VAL A 26 17.30 -1.86 -2.23
C VAL A 26 17.52 -0.67 -1.30
N PHE A 27 16.49 -0.26 -0.54
CA PHE A 27 16.53 0.90 0.36
C PHE A 27 16.83 0.56 1.83
N GLU A 28 17.00 -0.73 2.19
CA GLU A 28 17.28 -1.15 3.57
C GLU A 28 18.57 -0.50 4.08
N ASP A 29 18.44 0.37 5.10
CA ASP A 29 19.52 1.14 5.72
C ASP A 29 20.38 1.96 4.72
N ASP A 30 19.82 2.28 3.55
CA ASP A 30 20.53 2.98 2.48
C ASP A 30 20.22 4.48 2.46
N ILE A 31 21.03 5.23 3.21
CA ILE A 31 20.91 6.69 3.31
C ILE A 31 21.16 7.36 1.96
N GLU A 32 22.15 6.90 1.20
CA GLU A 32 22.58 7.56 -0.03
C GLU A 32 21.50 7.52 -1.11
N ARG A 33 20.89 6.35 -1.33
CA ARG A 33 19.84 6.18 -2.33
C ARG A 33 18.52 6.79 -1.88
N THR A 34 18.21 6.71 -0.60
CA THR A 34 17.04 7.41 -0.02
C THR A 34 17.19 8.91 -0.18
N GLN A 35 18.37 9.48 0.08
CA GLN A 35 18.63 10.91 -0.12
C GLN A 35 18.52 11.30 -1.59
N LEU A 36 19.02 10.48 -2.51
CA LEU A 36 18.93 10.72 -3.95
C LEU A 36 17.46 10.87 -4.40
N ILE A 37 16.60 9.91 -4.06
CA ILE A 37 15.18 9.99 -4.46
C ILE A 37 14.46 11.18 -3.85
N LEU A 38 14.75 11.53 -2.59
CA LEU A 38 14.15 12.69 -1.93
C LEU A 38 14.58 14.01 -2.57
N ARG A 39 15.86 14.15 -2.94
CA ARG A 39 16.37 15.34 -3.64
C ARG A 39 15.68 15.56 -4.99
N ILE A 40 15.49 14.48 -5.74
CA ILE A 40 14.84 14.55 -7.05
C ILE A 40 13.35 14.88 -6.90
N ILE A 41 12.63 14.17 -6.02
CA ILE A 41 11.18 14.36 -5.82
C ILE A 41 10.86 15.77 -5.30
N LEU A 42 11.70 16.30 -4.39
CA LEU A 42 11.49 17.58 -3.75
C LEU A 42 12.24 18.74 -4.44
N GLU A 43 12.92 18.46 -5.55
CA GLU A 43 13.76 19.43 -6.30
C GLU A 43 14.72 20.22 -5.38
N ASN A 44 15.31 19.51 -4.39
CA ASN A 44 16.11 20.13 -3.35
C ASN A 44 17.41 19.36 -3.05
N ASP A 45 18.51 19.79 -3.66
CA ASP A 45 19.83 19.18 -3.48
C ASP A 45 20.45 19.38 -2.10
N THR A 46 19.88 20.28 -1.29
CA THR A 46 20.39 20.56 0.07
C THR A 46 19.94 19.53 1.10
N ILE A 47 19.00 18.65 0.77
CA ILE A 47 18.51 17.59 1.67
C ILE A 47 19.67 16.70 2.10
N LYS A 48 19.86 16.58 3.42
CA LYS A 48 20.82 15.69 4.06
C LYS A 48 20.10 14.74 4.99
N VAL A 49 19.95 13.49 4.54
CA VAL A 49 19.34 12.42 5.33
C VAL A 49 20.35 11.94 6.38
N LYS A 50 19.94 11.89 7.64
CA LYS A 50 20.73 11.39 8.78
C LYS A 50 20.45 9.91 9.05
N LYS A 51 19.19 9.50 8.88
CA LYS A 51 18.74 8.12 9.08
C LYS A 51 17.79 7.72 7.97
N ALA A 52 17.87 6.47 7.55
CA ALA A 52 16.91 5.83 6.67
C ALA A 52 16.62 4.43 7.20
N SER A 53 15.39 3.97 7.09
CA SER A 53 14.98 2.61 7.44
C SER A 53 13.79 2.19 6.60
N THR A 54 13.69 0.90 6.31
CA THR A 54 12.54 0.33 5.60
C THR A 54 11.64 -0.45 6.54
N GLN A 55 10.37 -0.64 6.15
CA GLN A 55 9.36 -1.44 6.85
C GLN A 55 9.19 -1.06 8.34
N LYS A 56 9.37 0.23 8.65
CA LYS A 56 9.26 0.73 10.01
C LYS A 56 7.82 0.65 10.51
N ARG A 57 7.58 -0.10 11.59
CA ARG A 57 6.25 -0.25 12.16
C ARG A 57 5.98 0.81 13.23
N PHE A 58 4.91 1.55 13.06
CA PHE A 58 4.33 2.44 14.05
C PHE A 58 3.10 1.79 14.68
N LYS A 59 3.21 1.39 15.94
CA LYS A 59 2.07 0.87 16.71
C LYS A 59 1.12 2.01 17.08
N ASN A 60 -0.16 1.79 16.85
CA ASN A 60 -1.23 2.65 17.32
C ASN A 60 -2.10 1.87 18.31
N LEU A 61 -2.01 2.21 19.60
CA LEU A 61 -2.72 1.50 20.68
C LEU A 61 -4.25 1.61 20.58
N GLN A 62 -4.76 2.59 19.85
CA GLN A 62 -6.19 2.88 19.73
C GLN A 62 -6.75 2.65 18.32
N GLY A 63 -5.92 2.21 17.37
CA GLY A 63 -6.33 2.09 15.98
C GLY A 63 -5.39 1.19 15.17
N ARG A 64 -5.44 1.37 13.85
CA ARG A 64 -4.66 0.60 12.90
C ARG A 64 -3.17 0.96 12.99
N ASP A 65 -2.31 -0.04 13.16
CA ASP A 65 -0.86 0.12 13.00
C ASP A 65 -0.51 0.54 11.57
N LEU A 66 0.60 1.27 11.43
CA LEU A 66 1.23 1.53 10.13
C LEU A 66 2.56 0.79 10.03
N GLN A 67 2.84 0.31 8.83
CA GLN A 67 4.15 -0.11 8.38
C GLN A 67 4.52 0.82 7.24
N LEU A 68 5.62 1.56 7.41
CA LEU A 68 6.10 2.56 6.47
C LEU A 68 7.13 1.90 5.55
N ASP A 69 6.99 2.08 4.24
CA ASP A 69 7.88 1.45 3.27
C ASP A 69 9.30 2.00 3.43
N ILE A 70 9.49 3.31 3.35
CA ILE A 70 10.77 3.98 3.64
C ILE A 70 10.51 5.15 4.59
N LEU A 71 11.21 5.20 5.71
CA LEU A 71 11.24 6.34 6.62
C LEU A 71 12.63 6.94 6.65
N ALA A 72 12.74 8.21 6.26
CA ALA A 72 13.97 9.00 6.37
C ALA A 72 13.80 10.17 7.34
N GLU A 73 14.91 10.59 7.95
CA GLU A 73 14.94 11.68 8.93
C GLU A 73 16.18 12.55 8.71
N LYS A 74 15.98 13.88 8.74
CA LYS A 74 17.04 14.89 8.79
C LYS A 74 17.53 15.16 10.22
N ALA A 75 18.60 15.93 10.34
CA ALA A 75 19.16 16.32 11.65
C ALA A 75 18.23 17.25 12.45
N ASP A 76 17.40 18.03 11.79
CA ASP A 76 16.41 18.96 12.39
C ASP A 76 15.10 18.26 12.80
N GLY A 77 15.01 16.94 12.62
CA GLY A 77 13.82 16.14 12.95
C GLY A 77 12.81 16.02 11.82
N THR A 78 12.96 16.73 10.70
CA THR A 78 12.11 16.57 9.49
C THR A 78 12.06 15.11 9.09
N LYS A 79 10.86 14.57 8.87
CA LYS A 79 10.66 13.17 8.45
C LYS A 79 10.03 13.06 7.09
N PHE A 80 10.49 12.06 6.36
CA PHE A 80 9.97 11.70 5.04
C PHE A 80 9.52 10.25 5.08
N ASN A 81 8.23 10.05 4.92
CA ASN A 81 7.65 8.73 4.67
C ASN A 81 7.42 8.59 3.16
N VAL A 82 8.13 7.66 2.52
CA VAL A 82 7.93 7.33 1.10
C VAL A 82 7.23 5.98 1.02
N GLU A 83 6.08 5.96 0.38
CA GLU A 83 5.23 4.79 0.14
C GLU A 83 5.23 4.46 -1.35
N VAL A 84 5.50 3.21 -1.70
CA VAL A 84 5.49 2.74 -3.10
C VAL A 84 4.27 1.84 -3.31
N GLN A 85 3.38 2.22 -4.24
CA GLN A 85 2.08 1.56 -4.38
C GLN A 85 1.81 1.14 -5.82
N ASN A 86 1.68 -0.17 -6.03
CA ASN A 86 1.29 -0.75 -7.32
C ASN A 86 -0.20 -0.62 -7.61
N GLU A 87 -1.05 -0.58 -6.56
CA GLU A 87 -2.51 -0.50 -6.68
C GLU A 87 -3.01 0.87 -6.21
N SER A 88 -3.92 1.47 -6.97
CA SER A 88 -4.54 2.77 -6.63
C SER A 88 -5.25 2.75 -5.28
N SER A 89 -5.84 1.61 -4.89
CA SER A 89 -6.50 1.41 -3.60
C SER A 89 -5.55 1.57 -2.42
N GLY A 90 -4.24 1.36 -2.64
CA GLY A 90 -3.18 1.55 -1.65
C GLY A 90 -2.77 3.00 -1.41
N ALA A 91 -3.22 3.96 -2.24
CA ALA A 91 -2.79 5.35 -2.19
C ALA A 91 -3.96 6.36 -2.11
N ILE A 92 -5.08 5.97 -1.51
CA ILE A 92 -6.24 6.87 -1.35
C ILE A 92 -5.91 8.06 -0.42
N PRO A 93 -6.52 9.25 -0.62
CA PRO A 93 -6.24 10.45 0.16
C PRO A 93 -6.39 10.26 1.68
N GLN A 94 -7.38 9.45 2.12
CA GLN A 94 -7.59 9.14 3.53
C GLN A 94 -6.40 8.40 4.15
N ARG A 95 -5.74 7.52 3.38
CA ARG A 95 -4.53 6.82 3.84
C ARG A 95 -3.36 7.80 4.00
N ALA A 96 -3.16 8.72 3.04
CA ALA A 96 -2.13 9.73 3.14
C ALA A 96 -2.31 10.62 4.39
N ARG A 97 -3.56 11.06 4.65
CA ARG A 97 -3.91 11.80 5.86
C ARG A 97 -3.63 11.00 7.13
N TYR A 98 -3.94 9.71 7.15
CA TYR A 98 -3.69 8.84 8.32
C TYR A 98 -2.21 8.64 8.58
N HIS A 99 -1.40 8.45 7.52
CA HIS A 99 0.06 8.37 7.62
C HIS A 99 0.63 9.67 8.23
N MET A 100 0.20 10.83 7.74
CA MET A 100 0.62 12.13 8.26
C MET A 100 0.29 12.27 9.76
N SER A 101 -0.93 11.97 10.16
CA SER A 101 -1.37 12.09 11.56
C SER A 101 -0.55 11.20 12.51
N LEU A 102 -0.19 9.98 12.09
CA LEU A 102 0.66 9.10 12.91
C LEU A 102 2.11 9.52 12.90
N LEU A 103 2.61 10.08 11.79
CA LEU A 103 3.95 10.62 11.70
C LEU A 103 4.11 11.80 12.67
N ASP A 104 3.14 12.73 12.70
CA ASP A 104 3.09 13.86 13.63
C ASP A 104 3.03 13.38 15.09
N ALA A 105 2.10 12.46 15.39
CA ALA A 105 1.95 11.90 16.73
C ALA A 105 3.21 11.19 17.24
N LYS A 106 4.02 10.61 16.34
CA LYS A 106 5.31 9.97 16.69
C LYS A 106 6.49 10.93 16.65
N SER A 107 6.30 12.15 16.15
CA SER A 107 7.35 13.17 16.08
C SER A 107 7.37 14.06 17.31
N LEU A 108 6.26 14.14 18.06
CA LEU A 108 6.14 14.97 19.26
C LEU A 108 6.27 14.10 20.53
N PRO A 109 7.36 14.24 21.31
CA PRO A 109 7.49 13.55 22.60
C PRO A 109 6.43 14.04 23.61
N LYS A 110 6.12 13.18 24.58
CA LYS A 110 5.19 13.54 25.66
C LYS A 110 5.71 14.72 26.48
N GLY A 111 4.87 15.75 26.61
CA GLY A 111 5.17 16.96 27.39
C GLY A 111 5.81 18.09 26.58
N GLU A 112 6.13 17.87 25.31
CA GLU A 112 6.64 18.92 24.43
C GLU A 112 5.49 19.77 23.85
N TYR A 113 5.82 21.02 23.47
CA TYR A 113 4.88 21.95 22.87
C TYR A 113 4.63 21.62 21.40
N PHE A 114 3.43 21.92 20.88
CA PHE A 114 3.04 21.60 19.50
C PHE A 114 3.88 22.33 18.43
N ASP A 115 4.49 23.48 18.75
CA ASP A 115 5.41 24.20 17.87
C ASP A 115 6.74 23.44 17.62
N LYS A 116 6.98 22.34 18.34
CA LYS A 116 8.12 21.44 18.16
C LYS A 116 7.83 20.28 17.19
N ILE A 117 6.63 20.18 16.66
CA ILE A 117 6.36 19.22 15.58
C ILE A 117 7.19 19.64 14.37
N PRO A 118 8.11 18.78 13.87
CA PRO A 118 8.92 19.11 12.70
C PRO A 118 8.06 19.10 11.43
N GLU A 119 8.59 19.65 10.35
CA GLU A 119 8.01 19.41 9.02
C GLU A 119 8.00 17.91 8.70
N ASN A 120 6.89 17.42 8.21
CA ASN A 120 6.72 16.02 7.83
C ASN A 120 6.21 15.90 6.40
N TYR A 121 6.77 14.91 5.69
CA TYR A 121 6.44 14.61 4.31
C TYR A 121 5.88 13.19 4.19
N VAL A 122 4.74 13.06 3.54
CA VAL A 122 4.18 11.77 3.13
C VAL A 122 4.13 11.74 1.61
N ILE A 123 4.97 10.90 1.00
CA ILE A 123 5.20 10.83 -0.43
C ILE A 123 4.71 9.49 -0.92
N PHE A 124 3.71 9.48 -1.79
CA PHE A 124 3.24 8.27 -2.48
C PHE A 124 3.82 8.22 -3.90
N ILE A 125 4.62 7.21 -4.20
CA ILE A 125 5.01 6.87 -5.57
C ILE A 125 4.03 5.80 -6.05
N THR A 126 3.21 6.15 -7.04
CA THR A 126 2.11 5.29 -7.49
C THR A 126 2.28 4.87 -8.95
N LYS A 127 2.04 3.59 -9.23
CA LYS A 127 2.12 3.04 -10.58
C LYS A 127 1.09 3.65 -11.53
N GLU A 128 -0.09 3.99 -10.99
CA GLU A 128 -1.18 4.63 -11.73
C GLU A 128 -1.43 6.04 -11.20
N ASP A 129 -1.93 6.93 -12.04
CA ASP A 129 -2.33 8.28 -11.63
C ASP A 129 -3.59 8.25 -10.75
N VAL A 130 -3.40 8.22 -9.44
CA VAL A 130 -4.49 8.13 -8.44
C VAL A 130 -5.38 9.36 -8.47
N LEU A 131 -4.81 10.54 -8.72
CA LEU A 131 -5.53 11.82 -8.71
C LEU A 131 -6.10 12.20 -10.10
N LYS A 132 -5.77 11.43 -11.15
CA LYS A 132 -6.34 11.54 -12.50
C LYS A 132 -6.15 12.91 -13.19
N GLY A 133 -5.15 13.67 -12.78
CA GLY A 133 -4.83 14.97 -13.38
C GLY A 133 -3.79 14.90 -14.48
N LEU A 134 -3.24 13.71 -14.77
CA LEU A 134 -2.22 13.46 -15.79
C LEU A 134 -0.91 14.24 -15.56
N LEU A 135 -0.64 14.59 -14.28
CA LEU A 135 0.58 15.30 -13.89
C LEU A 135 1.63 14.32 -13.38
N PRO A 136 2.94 14.63 -13.52
CA PRO A 136 4.03 13.82 -12.99
C PRO A 136 4.08 13.83 -11.46
N ILE A 137 3.65 14.93 -10.84
CA ILE A 137 3.66 15.13 -9.39
C ILE A 137 2.50 16.01 -8.96
N TYR A 138 1.99 15.77 -7.76
CA TYR A 138 0.96 16.57 -7.11
C TYR A 138 1.41 16.93 -5.72
N HIS A 139 1.40 18.24 -5.41
CA HIS A 139 1.65 18.75 -4.07
C HIS A 139 0.31 19.13 -3.44
N ILE A 140 0.00 18.56 -2.28
CA ILE A 140 -1.25 18.78 -1.57
C ILE A 140 -0.96 19.56 -0.31
N HIS A 141 -1.58 20.73 -0.19
CA HIS A 141 -1.49 21.63 0.96
C HIS A 141 -2.86 21.96 1.50
N ARG A 142 -2.90 22.45 2.73
CA ARG A 142 -4.10 23.07 3.30
C ARG A 142 -4.07 24.57 3.00
N THR A 143 -5.24 25.10 2.65
CA THR A 143 -5.46 26.51 2.38
C THR A 143 -6.52 27.07 3.33
N ILE A 144 -6.44 28.36 3.62
CA ILE A 144 -7.46 29.11 4.33
C ILE A 144 -8.49 29.55 3.27
N ASP A 145 -9.73 29.04 3.37
CA ASP A 145 -10.75 29.23 2.34
C ASP A 145 -11.10 30.71 2.11
N GLU A 146 -11.04 31.54 3.17
CA GLU A 146 -11.45 32.94 3.14
C GLU A 146 -10.49 33.84 2.34
N ASN A 147 -9.22 33.47 2.20
CA ASN A 147 -8.22 34.31 1.54
C ASN A 147 -7.30 33.57 0.56
N GLY A 148 -7.43 32.24 0.46
CA GLY A 148 -6.63 31.40 -0.41
C GLY A 148 -5.16 31.23 0.02
N HIS A 149 -4.76 31.73 1.19
CA HIS A 149 -3.39 31.60 1.67
C HIS A 149 -3.11 30.17 2.18
N SER A 150 -1.84 29.77 2.12
CA SER A 150 -1.40 28.52 2.73
C SER A 150 -1.62 28.54 4.25
N PHE A 151 -2.13 27.43 4.82
CA PHE A 151 -2.23 27.28 6.27
C PHE A 151 -0.86 27.09 6.94
N ALA A 152 0.17 26.70 6.16
CA ALA A 152 1.58 26.61 6.55
C ALA A 152 1.83 25.80 7.84
N ASP A 153 1.16 24.65 7.98
CA ASP A 153 1.22 23.79 9.17
C ASP A 153 2.39 22.78 9.17
N GLY A 154 3.31 22.87 8.20
CA GLY A 154 4.47 21.97 8.08
C GLY A 154 4.12 20.54 7.62
N SER A 155 2.89 20.30 7.16
CA SER A 155 2.39 19.02 6.68
C SER A 155 2.40 18.99 5.14
N HIS A 156 3.16 18.06 4.54
CA HIS A 156 3.32 17.94 3.09
C HIS A 156 2.91 16.57 2.60
N ILE A 157 1.87 16.49 1.76
CA ILE A 157 1.47 15.27 1.10
C ILE A 157 1.78 15.39 -0.39
N ILE A 158 2.50 14.41 -0.94
CA ILE A 158 2.95 14.43 -2.33
C ILE A 158 2.57 13.12 -2.99
N TYR A 159 2.02 13.20 -4.21
CA TYR A 159 1.80 12.04 -5.06
C TYR A 159 2.69 12.16 -6.30
N VAL A 160 3.45 11.10 -6.58
CA VAL A 160 4.31 10.98 -7.74
C VAL A 160 3.72 9.91 -8.65
N ASN A 161 3.47 10.27 -9.90
CA ASN A 161 2.89 9.40 -10.91
C ASN A 161 4.02 8.66 -11.66
N ALA A 162 4.28 7.42 -11.27
CA ALA A 162 5.34 6.61 -11.89
C ALA A 162 5.04 6.17 -13.33
N LYS A 163 3.89 6.54 -13.90
CA LYS A 163 3.55 6.27 -15.30
C LYS A 163 4.19 7.27 -16.28
N ILE A 164 4.66 8.42 -15.78
CA ILE A 164 5.23 9.48 -16.63
C ILE A 164 6.75 9.37 -16.61
N HIS A 165 7.31 8.99 -17.77
CA HIS A 165 8.73 8.79 -18.01
C HIS A 165 9.20 9.82 -19.07
N ASN A 166 9.25 11.09 -18.69
CA ASN A 166 9.76 12.17 -19.54
C ASN A 166 11.25 12.46 -19.25
N ASP A 167 11.86 13.35 -20.03
CA ASP A 167 13.28 13.71 -19.92
C ASP A 167 13.60 14.65 -18.74
N THR A 168 12.69 14.75 -17.75
CA THR A 168 12.98 15.47 -16.50
C THR A 168 13.66 14.55 -15.48
N PRO A 169 14.39 15.10 -14.49
CA PRO A 169 14.97 14.29 -13.42
C PRO A 169 13.94 13.37 -12.73
N LEU A 170 12.72 13.85 -12.49
CA LEU A 170 11.65 13.05 -11.92
C LEU A 170 11.17 11.96 -12.87
N GLY A 171 10.97 12.27 -14.15
CA GLY A 171 10.55 11.29 -15.16
C GLY A 171 11.58 10.18 -15.36
N MET A 172 12.86 10.51 -15.38
CA MET A 172 13.97 9.55 -15.41
C MET A 172 13.98 8.67 -14.14
N LEU A 173 13.70 9.25 -12.96
CA LEU A 173 13.59 8.47 -11.72
C LEU A 173 12.39 7.52 -11.78
N MET A 174 11.25 7.95 -12.30
CA MET A 174 10.07 7.09 -12.43
C MET A 174 10.28 5.98 -13.46
N HIS A 175 11.03 6.26 -14.54
CA HIS A 175 11.52 5.22 -15.44
C HIS A 175 12.31 4.16 -14.65
N ASP A 176 13.28 4.59 -13.85
CA ASP A 176 14.13 3.68 -13.07
C ASP A 176 13.32 2.88 -12.03
N PHE A 177 12.28 3.47 -11.45
CA PHE A 177 11.37 2.73 -10.56
C PHE A 177 10.62 1.59 -11.27
N CYS A 178 10.32 1.75 -12.55
CA CYS A 178 9.61 0.76 -13.37
C CYS A 178 10.57 -0.14 -14.19
N CYS A 179 11.87 0.18 -14.24
CA CYS A 179 12.84 -0.51 -15.07
C CYS A 179 13.22 -1.87 -14.47
N LYS A 180 13.24 -2.90 -15.32
CA LYS A 180 13.65 -4.26 -14.93
C LYS A 180 15.15 -4.47 -15.10
N ASN A 181 15.74 -3.90 -16.15
CA ASN A 181 17.14 -4.08 -16.47
C ASN A 181 17.98 -2.91 -15.91
N PRO A 182 18.92 -3.17 -14.99
CA PRO A 182 19.74 -2.10 -14.41
C PRO A 182 20.60 -1.36 -15.42
N ASP A 183 20.94 -1.98 -16.56
CA ASP A 183 21.77 -1.35 -17.60
C ASP A 183 21.00 -0.26 -18.39
N ASP A 184 19.65 -0.26 -18.33
CA ASP A 184 18.79 0.73 -18.98
C ASP A 184 18.40 1.89 -18.04
N MET A 185 18.92 1.91 -16.81
CA MET A 185 18.58 2.92 -15.81
C MET A 185 19.40 4.21 -15.96
N HIS A 186 18.77 5.34 -15.64
CA HIS A 186 19.39 6.67 -15.71
C HIS A 186 20.27 6.97 -14.49
N TYR A 187 19.85 6.55 -13.28
CA TYR A 187 20.57 6.85 -12.03
C TYR A 187 21.53 5.72 -11.66
N LYS A 188 22.81 5.90 -11.99
CA LYS A 188 23.88 4.92 -11.77
C LYS A 188 23.89 4.32 -10.35
N LYS A 189 23.68 5.15 -9.33
CA LYS A 189 23.64 4.69 -7.93
C LYS A 189 22.50 3.70 -7.64
N LEU A 190 21.34 3.88 -8.28
CA LEU A 190 20.23 2.92 -8.19
C LEU A 190 20.56 1.68 -9.03
N ALA A 191 21.03 1.86 -10.25
CA ALA A 191 21.41 0.78 -11.15
C ALA A 191 22.41 -0.20 -10.52
N GLU A 192 23.50 0.32 -9.91
CA GLU A 192 24.51 -0.49 -9.23
C GLU A 192 23.93 -1.35 -8.11
N LYS A 193 23.02 -0.80 -7.30
CA LYS A 193 22.38 -1.55 -6.21
C LYS A 193 21.42 -2.62 -6.73
N ILE A 194 20.67 -2.30 -7.77
CA ILE A 194 19.76 -3.25 -8.42
C ILE A 194 20.55 -4.36 -9.10
N LYS A 195 21.63 -4.03 -9.78
CA LYS A 195 22.55 -5.00 -10.39
C LYS A 195 23.13 -5.96 -9.35
N TYR A 196 23.58 -5.45 -8.20
CA TYR A 196 24.03 -6.27 -7.09
C TYR A 196 23.00 -7.33 -6.69
N PHE A 197 21.72 -6.94 -6.50
CA PHE A 197 20.68 -7.88 -6.10
C PHE A 197 20.20 -8.83 -7.22
N LYS A 198 20.37 -8.46 -8.49
CA LYS A 198 19.92 -9.27 -9.64
C LYS A 198 20.98 -10.15 -10.28
N GLU A 199 22.26 -9.83 -10.09
CA GLU A 199 23.35 -10.45 -10.85
C GLU A 199 24.47 -10.99 -9.95
N GLU A 200 24.76 -10.34 -8.81
CA GLU A 200 25.86 -10.76 -7.95
C GLU A 200 25.40 -11.86 -6.98
N LYS A 201 26.26 -12.87 -6.80
CA LYS A 201 25.94 -14.06 -5.98
C LYS A 201 25.44 -13.71 -4.59
N GLU A 202 26.10 -12.80 -3.87
CA GLU A 202 25.72 -12.41 -2.51
C GLU A 202 24.36 -11.69 -2.49
N GLY A 203 24.11 -10.81 -3.46
CA GLY A 203 22.85 -10.11 -3.63
C GLY A 203 21.70 -11.07 -3.95
N LEU A 204 21.94 -12.00 -4.86
CA LEU A 204 21.00 -13.06 -5.21
C LEU A 204 20.65 -13.97 -4.01
N ASP A 205 21.64 -14.37 -3.21
CA ASP A 205 21.41 -15.17 -2.00
C ASP A 205 20.50 -14.41 -1.01
N LYS A 206 20.75 -13.10 -0.80
CA LYS A 206 19.89 -12.24 0.04
C LYS A 206 18.47 -12.10 -0.51
N MET A 207 18.33 -12.02 -1.83
CA MET A 207 17.01 -11.97 -2.48
C MET A 207 16.30 -13.32 -2.43
N GLY A 208 17.01 -14.43 -2.51
CA GLY A 208 16.45 -15.78 -2.40
C GLY A 208 15.67 -15.97 -1.10
N ASP A 209 16.24 -15.58 0.04
CA ASP A 209 15.60 -15.64 1.35
C ASP A 209 14.32 -14.78 1.43
N VAL A 210 14.34 -13.62 0.78
CA VAL A 210 13.17 -12.73 0.70
C VAL A 210 12.07 -13.34 -0.15
N MET A 211 12.46 -13.93 -1.28
CA MET A 211 11.53 -14.58 -2.21
C MET A 211 10.83 -15.78 -1.61
N GLU A 212 11.54 -16.64 -0.89
CA GLU A 212 10.91 -17.78 -0.20
C GLU A 212 9.83 -17.31 0.78
N LYS A 213 10.15 -16.29 1.59
CA LYS A 213 9.18 -15.70 2.52
C LYS A 213 7.98 -15.09 1.80
N LEU A 214 8.21 -14.45 0.64
CA LEU A 214 7.14 -13.86 -0.16
C LEU A 214 6.25 -14.92 -0.79
N ILE A 215 6.83 -15.99 -1.35
CA ILE A 215 6.09 -17.11 -1.93
C ILE A 215 5.22 -17.75 -0.86
N ALA A 216 5.79 -18.09 0.30
CA ALA A 216 5.04 -18.67 1.41
C ALA A 216 3.90 -17.76 1.89
N LYS A 217 4.13 -16.43 1.94
CA LYS A 217 3.09 -15.45 2.29
C LYS A 217 1.98 -15.40 1.25
N ARG A 218 2.32 -15.36 -0.05
CA ARG A 218 1.35 -15.33 -1.16
C ARG A 218 0.52 -16.60 -1.21
N GLU A 219 1.12 -17.76 -1.02
CA GLU A 219 0.42 -19.04 -0.93
C GLU A 219 -0.60 -19.05 0.21
N LYS A 220 -0.19 -18.59 1.40
CA LYS A 220 -1.08 -18.47 2.55
C LYS A 220 -2.25 -17.52 2.27
N GLU A 221 -1.97 -16.34 1.73
CA GLU A 221 -3.02 -15.35 1.38
C GLU A 221 -3.98 -15.87 0.29
N ALA A 222 -3.46 -16.62 -0.69
CA ALA A 222 -4.28 -17.25 -1.72
C ALA A 222 -5.19 -18.32 -1.13
N LEU A 223 -4.70 -19.17 -0.24
CA LEU A 223 -5.48 -20.18 0.48
C LEU A 223 -6.57 -19.52 1.33
N GLU A 224 -6.25 -18.44 2.06
CA GLU A 224 -7.24 -17.69 2.87
C GLU A 224 -8.32 -17.05 1.99
N LYS A 225 -7.94 -16.46 0.84
CA LYS A 225 -8.91 -15.90 -0.12
C LYS A 225 -9.81 -16.99 -0.72
N MET A 226 -9.25 -18.13 -1.06
CA MET A 226 -10.03 -19.29 -1.54
C MET A 226 -11.00 -19.79 -0.47
N ALA A 227 -10.55 -19.99 0.77
CA ALA A 227 -11.39 -20.42 1.88
C ALA A 227 -12.57 -19.46 2.07
N LYS A 228 -12.33 -18.15 2.15
CA LYS A 228 -13.40 -17.12 2.24
C LYS A 228 -14.38 -17.17 1.07
N LYS A 229 -13.87 -17.39 -0.15
CA LYS A 229 -14.73 -17.52 -1.34
C LYS A 229 -15.62 -18.77 -1.28
N TYR A 230 -15.07 -19.89 -0.81
CA TYR A 230 -15.84 -21.14 -0.61
C TYR A 230 -16.88 -20.97 0.49
N GLU A 231 -16.53 -20.36 1.63
CA GLU A 231 -17.47 -20.08 2.71
C GLU A 231 -18.63 -19.18 2.26
N ALA A 232 -18.32 -18.11 1.52
CA ALA A 232 -19.34 -17.21 0.97
C ALA A 232 -20.26 -17.92 -0.02
N LYS A 233 -19.70 -18.79 -0.90
CA LYS A 233 -20.47 -19.59 -1.84
C LYS A 233 -21.37 -20.61 -1.13
N ALA A 234 -20.85 -21.29 -0.12
CA ALA A 234 -21.60 -22.23 0.70
C ALA A 234 -22.74 -21.54 1.47
N ALA A 235 -22.47 -20.38 2.09
CA ALA A 235 -23.49 -19.58 2.78
C ALA A 235 -24.60 -19.11 1.83
N LYS A 236 -24.25 -18.70 0.61
CA LYS A 236 -25.23 -18.31 -0.42
C LYS A 236 -26.09 -19.50 -0.84
N ALA A 237 -25.50 -20.63 -1.15
CA ALA A 237 -26.21 -21.85 -1.53
C ALA A 237 -27.13 -22.33 -0.40
N GLN A 238 -26.67 -22.27 0.86
CA GLN A 238 -27.50 -22.61 2.01
C GLN A 238 -28.69 -21.66 2.18
N LYS A 239 -28.49 -20.36 1.95
CA LYS A 239 -29.57 -19.38 1.99
C LYS A 239 -30.60 -19.61 0.89
N GLU A 240 -30.15 -19.89 -0.32
CA GLU A 240 -31.02 -20.22 -1.46
C GLU A 240 -31.84 -21.49 -1.21
N ALA A 241 -31.25 -22.53 -0.64
CA ALA A 241 -31.94 -23.77 -0.25
C ALA A 241 -33.02 -23.49 0.82
N ARG A 242 -32.71 -22.66 1.83
CA ARG A 242 -33.68 -22.24 2.84
C ARG A 242 -34.86 -21.46 2.26
N ILE A 243 -34.58 -20.57 1.29
CA ILE A 243 -35.60 -19.81 0.58
C ILE A 243 -36.49 -20.74 -0.27
N SER A 244 -35.87 -21.70 -0.96
CA SER A 244 -36.61 -22.69 -1.75
C SER A 244 -37.57 -23.54 -0.88
N LEU A 245 -37.07 -24.04 0.25
CA LEU A 245 -37.90 -24.77 1.21
C LEU A 245 -39.04 -23.91 1.74
N ALA A 246 -38.77 -22.66 2.10
CA ALA A 246 -39.82 -21.75 2.59
C ALA A 246 -40.89 -21.48 1.53
N LYS A 247 -40.52 -21.32 0.26
CA LYS A 247 -41.47 -21.15 -0.85
C LYS A 247 -42.37 -22.38 -1.06
N GLU A 248 -41.75 -23.57 -1.00
CA GLU A 248 -42.50 -24.83 -1.12
C GLU A 248 -43.52 -25.00 0.03
N MET A 249 -43.11 -24.70 1.28
CA MET A 249 -44.00 -24.74 2.43
C MET A 249 -45.10 -23.70 2.35
N LEU A 250 -44.82 -22.49 1.83
CA LEU A 250 -45.84 -21.46 1.58
C LEU A 250 -46.87 -21.91 0.54
N ALA A 251 -46.42 -22.55 -0.54
CA ALA A 251 -47.30 -23.09 -1.58
C ALA A 251 -48.23 -24.20 -1.04
N ASN A 252 -47.80 -24.93 -0.01
CA ASN A 252 -48.58 -25.95 0.68
C ASN A 252 -49.42 -25.41 1.83
N ASN A 253 -49.57 -24.07 1.92
CA ASN A 253 -50.37 -23.38 2.97
C ASN A 253 -49.95 -23.70 4.42
N GLU A 254 -48.67 -23.98 4.66
CA GLU A 254 -48.15 -24.23 6.00
C GLU A 254 -48.10 -22.92 6.82
N SER A 255 -48.23 -23.04 8.16
CA SER A 255 -48.20 -21.86 9.03
C SER A 255 -46.82 -21.20 9.06
N ILE A 256 -46.79 -19.86 9.20
CA ILE A 256 -45.54 -19.07 9.23
C ILE A 256 -44.58 -19.57 10.30
N ASP A 257 -45.08 -19.94 11.49
CA ASP A 257 -44.25 -20.46 12.59
C ASP A 257 -43.56 -21.77 12.23
N LYS A 258 -44.30 -22.66 11.52
CA LYS A 258 -43.74 -23.93 11.03
C LYS A 258 -42.67 -23.67 9.95
N ILE A 259 -42.92 -22.75 9.03
CA ILE A 259 -41.95 -22.37 7.98
C ILE A 259 -40.67 -21.78 8.59
N VAL A 260 -40.76 -20.86 9.53
CA VAL A 260 -39.64 -20.29 10.27
C VAL A 260 -38.82 -21.36 10.97
N LYS A 261 -39.47 -22.30 11.63
CA LYS A 261 -38.83 -23.40 12.36
C LYS A 261 -38.00 -24.29 11.46
N TYR A 262 -38.49 -24.66 10.27
CA TYR A 262 -37.85 -25.59 9.38
C TYR A 262 -36.88 -24.92 8.38
N SER A 263 -37.23 -23.76 7.80
CA SER A 263 -36.39 -23.04 6.86
C SER A 263 -35.23 -22.31 7.50
N LYS A 264 -35.30 -22.06 8.83
CA LYS A 264 -34.34 -21.22 9.57
C LYS A 264 -34.25 -19.77 9.04
N LEU A 265 -35.26 -19.30 8.33
CA LEU A 265 -35.43 -17.91 7.94
C LEU A 265 -36.13 -17.13 9.06
N SER A 266 -35.91 -15.82 9.13
CA SER A 266 -36.65 -14.97 10.07
C SER A 266 -38.11 -14.79 9.66
N VAL A 267 -38.97 -14.49 10.62
CA VAL A 267 -40.39 -14.19 10.38
C VAL A 267 -40.56 -13.10 9.31
N LYS A 268 -39.70 -12.08 9.35
CA LYS A 268 -39.69 -10.97 8.35
C LYS A 268 -39.40 -11.47 6.95
N GLU A 269 -38.41 -12.35 6.78
CA GLU A 269 -38.07 -12.95 5.48
C GLU A 269 -39.19 -13.85 4.96
N VAL A 270 -39.80 -14.68 5.79
CA VAL A 270 -40.92 -15.54 5.39
C VAL A 270 -42.13 -14.72 4.95
N ARG A 271 -42.50 -13.66 5.69
CA ARG A 271 -43.61 -12.76 5.31
C ARG A 271 -43.33 -12.02 4.00
N ALA A 272 -42.06 -11.58 3.78
CA ALA A 272 -41.68 -10.93 2.54
C ALA A 272 -41.73 -11.90 1.34
N LEU A 273 -41.43 -13.19 1.54
CA LEU A 273 -41.56 -14.22 0.48
C LEU A 273 -43.09 -14.49 0.22
N ALA A 274 -43.93 -14.60 1.23
CA ALA A 274 -45.36 -14.78 1.08
C ALA A 274 -45.99 -13.64 0.26
N ALA A 275 -45.66 -12.39 0.59
CA ALA A 275 -46.16 -11.20 -0.13
C ALA A 275 -45.74 -11.20 -1.62
N LYS A 276 -44.52 -11.69 -1.94
CA LYS A 276 -44.04 -11.79 -3.34
C LYS A 276 -44.67 -12.96 -4.12
N MET A 277 -45.22 -13.95 -3.46
CA MET A 277 -45.90 -15.10 -4.10
C MET A 277 -47.38 -14.84 -4.31
N SER A 278 -47.94 -13.84 -3.62
CA SER A 278 -49.35 -13.43 -3.73
C SER A 278 -49.59 -12.26 -4.68
N ALA A 279 -48.52 -11.62 -5.17
CA ALA A 279 -48.52 -10.57 -6.17
C ALA A 279 -48.22 -11.12 -7.57
#